data_ce45a7920c891b8a109490bc6792d9ef
#
_entry.id   ce45a7920c891b8a109490bc6792d9ef
#
_cell.length_a   1.000
_cell.length_b   1.000
_cell.length_c   1.000
_cell.angle_alpha   90.00
_cell.angle_beta   90.00
_cell.angle_gamma   90.00
#
_symmetry.space_group_name_H-M   'P 1'
#
loop_
_entity.id
_entity.type
_entity.pdbx_description
1 polymer ?
#
loop_
_entity_poly.entity_id
_entity_poly.type
_entity_poly.pdbx_seq_one_letter_code
_entity_poly.pdbx_strand_id
1 'polypeptide(L)'
;MAAVEALNRLRGLDLENATLSVWAFKKSTSRNAKFRTSSVVATPELATELKRIARQWIDRCTEVDDYSLIATINESSCLYLESDETIFPQLQDLVSSPPEEHLIEAISDLEGSLGYLIRLTIGADTLHCVCRLGSDWKVKKRAHVLNLVLNRNQLDLAGDEAFIIPKRFDFFVLNTDILVTNKGNFESILEYKKTYAISF
;
A
#
# COMPACT_ATOMS: atom_id res chain seq x y z
N MET A 1 10.47 -22.52 -1.96
CA MET A 1 11.20 -22.00 -3.14
C MET A 1 10.55 -20.73 -3.67
N ALA A 2 9.28 -20.72 -4.02
CA ALA A 2 8.57 -19.56 -4.58
C ALA A 2 8.65 -18.28 -3.70
N ALA A 3 8.46 -18.39 -2.39
CA ALA A 3 8.54 -17.27 -1.45
C ALA A 3 9.90 -16.54 -1.48
N VAL A 4 11.00 -17.30 -1.47
CA VAL A 4 12.37 -16.75 -1.50
C VAL A 4 12.65 -16.10 -2.87
N GLU A 5 12.19 -16.70 -3.95
CA GLU A 5 12.33 -16.14 -5.29
C GLU A 5 11.54 -14.83 -5.44
N ALA A 6 10.32 -14.78 -4.91
CA ALA A 6 9.50 -13.56 -4.89
C ALA A 6 10.17 -12.43 -4.10
N LEU A 7 10.71 -12.72 -2.91
CA LEU A 7 11.45 -11.73 -2.11
C LEU A 7 12.72 -11.25 -2.82
N ASN A 8 13.48 -12.14 -3.44
CA ASN A 8 14.69 -11.78 -4.18
C ASN A 8 14.36 -10.93 -5.40
N ARG A 9 13.28 -11.25 -6.13
CA ARG A 9 12.79 -10.46 -7.26
C ARG A 9 12.39 -9.06 -6.82
N LEU A 10 11.64 -8.95 -5.71
CA LEU A 10 11.23 -7.67 -5.14
C LEU A 10 12.45 -6.80 -4.74
N ARG A 11 13.46 -7.40 -4.13
CA ARG A 11 14.73 -6.72 -3.78
C ARG A 11 15.54 -6.27 -4.98
N GLY A 12 15.48 -7.01 -6.08
CA GLY A 12 16.20 -6.70 -7.32
C GLY A 12 15.60 -5.56 -8.14
N LEU A 13 14.41 -5.04 -7.78
CA LEU A 13 13.76 -3.97 -8.53
C LEU A 13 14.50 -2.64 -8.41
N ASP A 14 14.63 -1.91 -9.52
CA ASP A 14 15.17 -0.55 -9.54
C ASP A 14 14.07 0.48 -9.21
N LEU A 15 13.84 0.67 -7.90
CA LEU A 15 12.80 1.59 -7.43
C LEU A 15 13.15 3.07 -7.66
N GLU A 16 14.41 3.43 -7.77
CA GLU A 16 14.84 4.82 -7.96
C GLU A 16 14.37 5.35 -9.31
N ASN A 17 14.48 4.54 -10.35
CA ASN A 17 14.07 4.88 -11.71
C ASN A 17 12.61 4.55 -12.02
N ALA A 18 11.85 4.02 -11.06
CA ALA A 18 10.44 3.70 -11.25
C ALA A 18 9.58 4.95 -11.48
N THR A 19 8.57 4.84 -12.32
CA THR A 19 7.47 5.82 -12.37
C THR A 19 6.54 5.56 -11.20
N LEU A 20 6.25 6.62 -10.41
CA LEU A 20 5.40 6.52 -9.23
C LEU A 20 4.04 7.16 -9.46
N SER A 21 2.98 6.46 -9.07
CA SER A 21 1.62 6.98 -8.93
C SER A 21 1.11 6.69 -7.52
N VAL A 22 0.25 7.57 -6.99
CA VAL A 22 -0.25 7.49 -5.61
C VAL A 22 -1.78 7.54 -5.61
N TRP A 23 -2.42 6.73 -4.78
CA TRP A 23 -3.85 6.75 -4.52
C TRP A 23 -4.13 6.67 -3.03
N ALA A 24 -5.17 7.38 -2.59
CA ALA A 24 -5.87 7.08 -1.36
C ALA A 24 -7.07 6.19 -1.66
N PHE A 25 -7.44 5.30 -0.73
CA PHE A 25 -8.60 4.44 -0.90
C PHE A 25 -9.53 4.45 0.31
N LYS A 26 -10.83 4.32 0.05
CA LYS A 26 -11.93 4.27 1.03
C LYS A 26 -12.76 3.02 0.79
N LYS A 27 -13.58 2.62 1.78
CA LYS A 27 -14.63 1.65 1.51
C LYS A 27 -15.60 2.21 0.48
N SER A 28 -15.94 1.39 -0.50
CA SER A 28 -16.98 1.76 -1.46
C SER A 28 -18.37 1.52 -0.86
N THR A 29 -19.31 2.38 -1.23
CA THR A 29 -20.74 2.17 -0.98
C THR A 29 -21.41 1.43 -2.15
N SER A 30 -20.68 1.22 -3.25
CA SER A 30 -21.15 0.48 -4.42
C SER A 30 -21.26 -1.02 -4.14
N ARG A 31 -22.24 -1.70 -4.76
CA ARG A 31 -22.34 -3.17 -4.69
C ARG A 31 -21.29 -3.89 -5.52
N ASN A 32 -20.69 -3.20 -6.50
CA ASN A 32 -19.80 -3.79 -7.50
C ASN A 32 -18.31 -3.64 -7.18
N ALA A 33 -17.95 -2.80 -6.21
CA ALA A 33 -16.56 -2.58 -5.81
C ALA A 33 -16.46 -2.48 -4.29
N LYS A 34 -15.40 -3.03 -3.71
CA LYS A 34 -15.12 -2.96 -2.26
C LYS A 34 -14.43 -1.65 -1.89
N PHE A 35 -13.64 -1.10 -2.78
CA PHE A 35 -12.88 0.13 -2.57
C PHE A 35 -13.21 1.17 -3.64
N ARG A 36 -13.18 2.40 -3.22
CA ARG A 36 -13.11 3.58 -4.08
C ARG A 36 -11.73 4.18 -3.92
N THR A 37 -11.01 4.35 -5.02
CA THR A 37 -9.68 4.96 -5.05
C THR A 37 -9.77 6.38 -5.59
N SER A 38 -8.88 7.24 -5.11
CA SER A 38 -8.72 8.61 -5.59
C SER A 38 -7.25 8.88 -5.83
N SER A 39 -6.89 9.36 -7.02
CA SER A 39 -5.51 9.61 -7.36
C SER A 39 -4.99 10.89 -6.70
N VAL A 40 -3.72 10.89 -6.38
CA VAL A 40 -3.01 11.97 -5.71
C VAL A 40 -1.76 12.30 -6.51
N VAL A 41 -1.58 13.55 -6.86
CA VAL A 41 -0.34 14.01 -7.49
C VAL A 41 0.69 14.28 -6.40
N ALA A 42 1.81 13.58 -6.46
CA ALA A 42 2.93 13.76 -5.54
C ALA A 42 3.98 14.68 -6.15
N THR A 43 4.58 15.54 -5.33
CA THR A 43 5.78 16.29 -5.73
C THR A 43 6.97 15.34 -5.94
N PRO A 44 8.01 15.74 -6.69
CA PRO A 44 9.22 14.92 -6.86
C PRO A 44 9.87 14.53 -5.53
N GLU A 45 9.88 15.44 -4.55
CA GLU A 45 10.43 15.21 -3.21
C GLU A 45 9.64 14.12 -2.46
N LEU A 46 8.30 14.21 -2.48
CA LEU A 46 7.45 13.19 -1.88
C LEU A 46 7.59 11.85 -2.61
N ALA A 47 7.66 11.87 -3.94
CA ALA A 47 7.86 10.65 -4.73
C ALA A 47 9.18 9.96 -4.36
N THR A 48 10.27 10.72 -4.22
CA THR A 48 11.57 10.20 -3.78
C THR A 48 11.49 9.60 -2.39
N GLU A 49 10.84 10.28 -1.44
CA GLU A 49 10.70 9.78 -0.06
C GLU A 49 9.83 8.50 0.00
N LEU A 50 8.75 8.42 -0.77
CA LEU A 50 7.92 7.22 -0.83
C LEU A 50 8.67 6.01 -1.41
N LYS A 51 9.48 6.20 -2.46
CA LYS A 51 10.36 5.17 -3.01
C LYS A 51 11.40 4.70 -1.99
N ARG A 52 12.00 5.66 -1.26
CA ARG A 52 12.96 5.38 -0.20
C ARG A 52 12.33 4.54 0.93
N ILE A 53 11.11 4.89 1.35
CA ILE A 53 10.36 4.11 2.36
C ILE A 53 10.07 2.70 1.83
N ALA A 54 9.63 2.56 0.58
CA ALA A 54 9.38 1.25 -0.01
C ALA A 54 10.65 0.39 -0.01
N ARG A 55 11.79 0.95 -0.44
CA ARG A 55 13.08 0.27 -0.40
C ARG A 55 13.45 -0.18 1.01
N GLN A 56 13.36 0.71 2.00
CA GLN A 56 13.67 0.37 3.39
C GLN A 56 12.83 -0.79 3.94
N TRP A 57 11.53 -0.85 3.61
CA TRP A 57 10.66 -1.92 4.06
C TRP A 57 10.91 -3.23 3.34
N ILE A 58 11.28 -3.20 2.05
CA ILE A 58 11.70 -4.38 1.29
C ILE A 58 13.01 -4.94 1.85
N ASP A 59 14.00 -4.10 2.06
CA ASP A 59 15.34 -4.51 2.52
C ASP A 59 15.32 -5.02 3.97
N ARG A 60 14.36 -4.56 4.78
CA ARG A 60 14.14 -5.04 6.14
C ARG A 60 13.68 -6.50 6.18
N CYS A 61 12.95 -6.97 5.18
CA CYS A 61 12.51 -8.36 5.09
C CYS A 61 13.70 -9.24 4.73
N THR A 62 14.31 -9.94 5.70
CA THR A 62 15.43 -10.87 5.50
C THR A 62 14.98 -12.32 5.47
N GLU A 63 13.81 -12.61 6.03
CA GLU A 63 13.20 -13.92 6.09
C GLU A 63 11.80 -13.88 5.48
N VAL A 64 11.41 -14.94 4.80
CA VAL A 64 10.08 -15.08 4.20
C VAL A 64 9.55 -16.48 4.43
N ASP A 65 8.33 -16.55 4.98
CA ASP A 65 7.58 -17.79 5.18
C ASP A 65 6.28 -17.76 4.37
N ASP A 66 5.72 -18.94 4.10
CA ASP A 66 4.42 -19.01 3.46
C ASP A 66 3.32 -18.49 4.42
N TYR A 67 2.36 -17.77 3.85
CA TYR A 67 1.24 -17.23 4.62
C TYR A 67 0.38 -18.35 5.19
N SER A 68 0.06 -18.25 6.47
CA SER A 68 -0.99 -19.04 7.11
C SER A 68 -1.71 -18.22 8.19
N LEU A 69 -2.91 -18.65 8.60
CA LEU A 69 -3.68 -17.94 9.63
C LEU A 69 -2.97 -17.91 10.99
N ILE A 70 -2.11 -18.86 11.26
CA ILE A 70 -1.34 -18.96 12.52
C ILE A 70 0.07 -18.39 12.42
N ALA A 71 0.55 -18.09 11.18
CA ALA A 71 1.88 -17.51 11.00
C ALA A 71 2.00 -16.15 11.68
N THR A 72 3.16 -15.89 12.27
CA THR A 72 3.51 -14.63 12.92
C THR A 72 4.59 -13.91 12.12
N ILE A 73 4.60 -12.59 12.21
CA ILE A 73 5.61 -11.72 11.59
C ILE A 73 6.44 -11.12 12.72
N ASN A 74 7.77 -11.20 12.60
CA ASN A 74 8.71 -10.44 13.41
C ASN A 74 9.20 -9.19 12.65
N GLU A 75 10.14 -8.45 13.21
CA GLU A 75 10.63 -7.20 12.61
C GLU A 75 11.38 -7.38 11.28
N SER A 76 11.94 -8.56 11.01
CA SER A 76 12.75 -8.86 9.82
C SER A 76 12.11 -9.89 8.89
N SER A 77 10.91 -10.37 9.21
CA SER A 77 10.22 -11.37 8.40
C SER A 77 9.04 -10.80 7.64
N CYS A 78 8.67 -11.46 6.56
CA CYS A 78 7.42 -11.25 5.85
C CYS A 78 6.76 -12.60 5.51
N LEU A 79 5.47 -12.55 5.16
CA LEU A 79 4.73 -13.73 4.70
C LEU A 79 4.44 -13.61 3.22
N TYR A 80 4.61 -14.71 2.52
CA TYR A 80 4.34 -14.83 1.09
C TYR A 80 3.03 -15.56 0.82
N LEU A 81 2.29 -15.06 -0.14
CA LEU A 81 1.19 -15.79 -0.78
C LEU A 81 1.08 -15.37 -2.25
N GLU A 82 0.56 -16.28 -3.07
CA GLU A 82 0.24 -15.99 -4.45
C GLU A 82 -1.16 -15.39 -4.55
N SER A 83 -1.32 -14.34 -5.35
CA SER A 83 -2.61 -13.72 -5.60
C SER A 83 -3.46 -14.64 -6.47
N ASP A 84 -4.59 -15.09 -5.94
CA ASP A 84 -5.66 -15.74 -6.69
C ASP A 84 -6.84 -14.76 -6.76
N GLU A 85 -7.26 -14.38 -7.96
CA GLU A 85 -8.38 -13.46 -8.19
C GLU A 85 -9.69 -13.95 -7.55
N THR A 86 -9.85 -15.26 -7.41
CA THR A 86 -11.02 -15.84 -6.77
C THR A 86 -11.02 -15.66 -5.26
N ILE A 87 -9.84 -15.60 -4.63
CA ILE A 87 -9.66 -15.46 -3.18
C ILE A 87 -9.62 -13.98 -2.77
N PHE A 88 -9.04 -13.12 -3.63
CA PHE A 88 -8.83 -11.69 -3.31
C PHE A 88 -9.49 -10.74 -4.32
N PRO A 89 -10.81 -10.82 -4.58
CA PRO A 89 -11.44 -9.89 -5.52
C PRO A 89 -11.27 -8.42 -5.10
N GLN A 90 -11.15 -8.13 -3.79
CA GLN A 90 -10.92 -6.77 -3.28
C GLN A 90 -9.55 -6.22 -3.67
N LEU A 91 -8.54 -7.10 -3.85
CA LEU A 91 -7.21 -6.68 -4.26
C LEU A 91 -7.24 -6.06 -5.66
N GLN A 92 -8.05 -6.60 -6.56
CA GLN A 92 -8.19 -6.08 -7.92
C GLN A 92 -8.73 -4.65 -7.92
N ASP A 93 -9.67 -4.32 -7.03
CA ASP A 93 -10.18 -2.95 -6.89
C ASP A 93 -9.07 -1.95 -6.54
N LEU A 94 -8.05 -2.39 -5.79
CA LEU A 94 -6.92 -1.54 -5.41
C LEU A 94 -5.87 -1.44 -6.50
N VAL A 95 -5.49 -2.57 -7.13
CA VAL A 95 -4.35 -2.62 -8.05
C VAL A 95 -4.70 -2.24 -9.49
N SER A 96 -5.99 -2.29 -9.87
CA SER A 96 -6.45 -1.98 -11.22
C SER A 96 -6.85 -0.51 -11.44
N SER A 97 -6.72 0.35 -10.42
CA SER A 97 -7.15 1.74 -10.51
C SER A 97 -6.34 2.52 -11.55
N PRO A 98 -7.00 3.19 -12.50
CA PRO A 98 -6.32 4.04 -13.45
C PRO A 98 -5.71 5.27 -12.76
N PRO A 99 -4.57 5.78 -13.23
CA PRO A 99 -3.86 6.90 -12.60
C PRO A 99 -4.64 8.22 -12.53
N GLU A 100 -5.65 8.40 -13.38
CA GLU A 100 -6.28 9.70 -13.62
C GLU A 100 -7.72 9.80 -13.10
N GLU A 101 -8.28 8.72 -12.52
CA GLU A 101 -9.65 8.77 -11.99
C GLU A 101 -9.69 9.40 -10.59
N HIS A 102 -10.62 10.33 -10.40
CA HIS A 102 -10.92 10.96 -9.12
C HIS A 102 -9.71 11.63 -8.45
N LEU A 103 -9.16 12.64 -9.11
CA LEU A 103 -8.08 13.45 -8.54
C LEU A 103 -8.52 14.12 -7.24
N ILE A 104 -7.69 14.03 -6.21
CA ILE A 104 -7.88 14.73 -4.94
C ILE A 104 -7.55 16.22 -5.12
N GLU A 105 -8.51 17.08 -4.82
CA GLU A 105 -8.39 18.54 -4.94
C GLU A 105 -8.25 19.23 -3.58
N ALA A 106 -8.77 18.61 -2.51
CA ALA A 106 -8.73 19.15 -1.15
C ALA A 106 -8.34 18.10 -0.12
N ILE A 107 -7.74 18.51 0.99
CA ILE A 107 -7.41 17.62 2.12
C ILE A 107 -8.65 16.90 2.67
N SER A 108 -9.82 17.56 2.64
CA SER A 108 -11.10 16.97 3.01
C SER A 108 -11.47 15.72 2.20
N ASP A 109 -10.97 15.63 0.96
CA ASP A 109 -11.20 14.45 0.11
C ASP A 109 -10.48 13.21 0.62
N LEU A 110 -9.43 13.40 1.43
CA LEU A 110 -8.69 12.32 2.10
C LEU A 110 -9.39 11.85 3.38
N GLU A 111 -10.39 12.59 3.88
CA GLU A 111 -11.11 12.23 5.10
C GLU A 111 -11.79 10.86 4.93
N GLY A 112 -11.66 10.00 5.96
CA GLY A 112 -12.21 8.65 5.95
C GLY A 112 -11.43 7.67 5.06
N SER A 113 -10.24 8.03 4.56
CA SER A 113 -9.38 7.08 3.85
C SER A 113 -8.95 5.94 4.78
N LEU A 114 -9.09 4.71 4.28
CA LEU A 114 -8.64 3.50 4.96
C LEU A 114 -7.16 3.28 4.81
N GLY A 115 -6.60 3.75 3.71
CA GLY A 115 -5.21 3.57 3.38
C GLY A 115 -4.78 4.39 2.19
N TYR A 116 -3.52 4.27 1.87
CA TYR A 116 -2.95 4.74 0.62
C TYR A 116 -2.15 3.63 -0.05
N LEU A 117 -1.98 3.74 -1.34
CA LEU A 117 -1.11 2.86 -2.09
C LEU A 117 -0.27 3.66 -3.08
N ILE A 118 0.92 3.16 -3.34
CA ILE A 118 1.75 3.62 -4.46
C ILE A 118 1.91 2.50 -5.47
N ARG A 119 1.94 2.88 -6.74
CA ARG A 119 2.33 2.02 -7.84
C ARG A 119 3.68 2.48 -8.35
N LEU A 120 4.61 1.55 -8.45
CA LEU A 120 5.92 1.75 -9.03
C LEU A 120 5.99 0.91 -10.32
N THR A 121 6.08 1.59 -11.47
CA THR A 121 6.22 0.93 -12.76
C THR A 121 7.69 0.93 -13.16
N ILE A 122 8.24 -0.26 -13.41
CA ILE A 122 9.65 -0.52 -13.64
C ILE A 122 9.76 -1.42 -14.89
N GLY A 123 9.91 -0.81 -16.06
CA GLY A 123 9.87 -1.57 -17.32
C GLY A 123 8.54 -2.30 -17.50
N ALA A 124 8.56 -3.62 -17.52
CA ALA A 124 7.38 -4.48 -17.61
C ALA A 124 6.77 -4.84 -16.26
N ASP A 125 7.49 -4.60 -15.16
CA ASP A 125 7.03 -4.94 -13.82
C ASP A 125 6.22 -3.80 -13.20
N THR A 126 5.23 -4.18 -12.39
CA THR A 126 4.41 -3.25 -11.61
C THR A 126 4.38 -3.70 -10.16
N LEU A 127 4.91 -2.85 -9.29
CA LEU A 127 4.89 -3.04 -7.84
C LEU A 127 3.86 -2.12 -7.20
N HIS A 128 2.92 -2.69 -6.46
CA HIS A 128 2.02 -1.94 -5.59
C HIS A 128 2.48 -2.09 -4.14
N CYS A 129 2.61 -0.95 -3.44
CA CYS A 129 2.92 -0.94 -2.01
C CYS A 129 1.71 -0.34 -1.29
N VAL A 130 1.11 -1.09 -0.38
CA VAL A 130 -0.14 -0.72 0.28
C VAL A 130 0.09 -0.47 1.76
N CYS A 131 -0.48 0.63 2.27
CA CYS A 131 -0.45 1.00 3.67
C CYS A 131 -1.84 1.30 4.19
N ARG A 132 -2.21 0.70 5.32
CA ARG A 132 -3.43 1.04 6.07
C ARG A 132 -3.20 2.27 6.93
N LEU A 133 -4.11 3.22 6.84
CA LEU A 133 -4.17 4.36 7.76
C LEU A 133 -4.98 3.98 9.00
N GLY A 134 -4.59 4.52 10.16
CA GLY A 134 -5.42 4.49 11.36
C GLY A 134 -6.66 5.38 11.18
N SER A 135 -7.59 5.29 12.13
CA SER A 135 -8.81 6.11 12.14
C SER A 135 -8.56 7.61 12.32
N ASP A 136 -7.38 7.99 12.78
CA ASP A 136 -6.98 9.38 13.01
C ASP A 136 -6.03 9.86 11.90
N TRP A 137 -6.60 10.36 10.82
CA TRP A 137 -5.85 11.15 9.83
C TRP A 137 -5.54 12.57 10.34
N LYS A 138 -6.05 12.96 11.52
CA LYS A 138 -5.80 14.26 12.15
C LYS A 138 -4.39 14.39 12.66
N VAL A 139 -3.80 15.52 12.34
CA VAL A 139 -2.46 15.96 12.67
C VAL A 139 -2.06 15.63 14.11
N LYS A 140 -1.19 14.63 14.28
CA LYS A 140 -0.38 14.49 15.50
C LYS A 140 1.06 14.28 15.07
N LYS A 141 1.97 15.12 15.56
CA LYS A 141 3.42 14.93 15.39
C LYS A 141 3.81 13.58 16.00
N ARG A 142 4.02 12.55 15.16
CA ARG A 142 4.53 11.24 15.59
C ARG A 142 5.82 10.94 14.84
N ALA A 143 6.79 10.33 15.50
CA ALA A 143 8.13 10.07 14.99
C ALA A 143 8.21 9.22 13.70
N HIS A 144 7.14 8.50 13.36
CA HIS A 144 7.10 7.58 12.22
C HIS A 144 6.03 7.90 11.18
N VAL A 145 5.69 9.18 11.04
CA VAL A 145 4.69 9.65 10.06
C VAL A 145 5.25 10.77 9.20
N LEU A 146 4.75 10.86 7.98
CA LEU A 146 4.95 12.02 7.11
C LEU A 146 3.77 12.98 7.27
N ASN A 147 4.09 14.25 7.46
CA ASN A 147 3.09 15.30 7.38
C ASN A 147 2.97 15.74 5.92
N LEU A 148 1.77 15.65 5.37
CA LEU A 148 1.50 16.04 3.99
C LEU A 148 0.49 17.17 3.93
N VAL A 149 0.68 18.08 2.99
CA VAL A 149 -0.26 19.15 2.65
C VAL A 149 -0.64 19.03 1.18
N LEU A 150 -1.90 19.28 0.89
CA LEU A 150 -2.34 19.44 -0.49
C LEU A 150 -2.14 20.89 -0.90
N ASN A 151 -1.23 21.11 -1.85
CA ASN A 151 -0.93 22.42 -2.40
C ASN A 151 -1.09 22.36 -3.93
N ARG A 152 -1.98 23.18 -4.49
CA ARG A 152 -2.25 23.25 -5.94
C ARG A 152 -2.49 21.88 -6.57
N ASN A 153 -3.34 21.04 -5.95
CA ASN A 153 -3.67 19.68 -6.36
C ASN A 153 -2.50 18.69 -6.35
N GLN A 154 -1.41 19.01 -5.60
CA GLN A 154 -0.27 18.13 -5.39
C GLN A 154 -0.07 17.88 -3.90
N LEU A 155 0.23 16.64 -3.52
CA LEU A 155 0.69 16.34 -2.16
C LEU A 155 2.15 16.71 -2.01
N ASP A 156 2.42 17.48 -0.97
CA ASP A 156 3.75 17.97 -0.60
C ASP A 156 4.04 17.71 0.88
N LEU A 157 5.27 17.88 1.30
CA LEU A 157 5.65 17.86 2.71
C LEU A 157 5.12 19.11 3.41
N ALA A 158 4.45 18.92 4.54
CA ALA A 158 3.71 19.98 5.18
C ALA A 158 4.34 20.59 6.42
N GLY A 159 3.92 21.86 6.69
CA GLY A 159 4.03 22.52 7.99
C GLY A 159 2.95 22.05 8.99
N ASP A 160 2.10 22.98 9.47
CA ASP A 160 1.22 22.74 10.64
C ASP A 160 -0.16 22.11 10.33
N GLU A 161 -0.68 22.22 9.10
CA GLU A 161 -1.91 21.54 8.67
C GLU A 161 -1.57 20.40 7.70
N ALA A 162 -1.70 19.15 8.17
CA ALA A 162 -1.07 18.06 7.47
C ALA A 162 -1.90 16.79 7.45
N PHE A 163 -1.96 16.15 6.29
CA PHE A 163 -2.36 14.75 6.18
C PHE A 163 -1.17 13.87 6.56
N ILE A 164 -1.33 13.09 7.63
CA ILE A 164 -0.24 12.28 8.17
C ILE A 164 -0.38 10.85 7.70
N ILE A 165 0.68 10.32 7.09
CA ILE A 165 0.76 8.90 6.72
C ILE A 165 1.89 8.19 7.45
N PRO A 166 1.75 6.89 7.80
CA PRO A 166 2.82 6.10 8.37
C PRO A 166 3.97 5.93 7.36
N LYS A 167 5.21 5.97 7.85
CA LYS A 167 6.40 5.61 7.08
C LYS A 167 6.58 4.10 6.99
N ARG A 168 5.58 3.41 6.47
CA ARG A 168 5.60 1.95 6.29
C ARG A 168 4.72 1.53 5.13
N PHE A 169 4.93 0.29 4.69
CA PHE A 169 3.98 -0.44 3.87
C PHE A 169 3.61 -1.75 4.57
N ASP A 170 2.35 -2.11 4.50
CA ASP A 170 1.80 -3.27 5.19
C ASP A 170 1.87 -4.54 4.32
N PHE A 171 1.85 -4.36 3.00
CA PHE A 171 2.12 -5.42 2.05
C PHE A 171 2.50 -4.88 0.67
N PHE A 172 3.13 -5.74 -0.11
CA PHE A 172 3.60 -5.49 -1.47
C PHE A 172 2.93 -6.47 -2.43
N VAL A 173 2.55 -6.01 -3.62
CA VAL A 173 2.02 -6.85 -4.70
C VAL A 173 2.88 -6.62 -5.94
N LEU A 174 3.64 -7.67 -6.33
CA LEU A 174 4.45 -7.68 -7.55
C LEU A 174 3.85 -8.72 -8.50
N ASN A 175 3.14 -8.25 -9.52
CA ASN A 175 2.37 -9.12 -10.42
C ASN A 175 1.37 -9.99 -9.61
N THR A 176 1.62 -11.29 -9.49
CA THR A 176 0.81 -12.24 -8.71
C THR A 176 1.36 -12.52 -7.30
N ASP A 177 2.59 -12.07 -7.01
CA ASP A 177 3.22 -12.31 -5.71
C ASP A 177 2.81 -11.27 -4.69
N ILE A 178 2.40 -11.70 -3.51
CA ILE A 178 2.07 -10.84 -2.37
C ILE A 178 3.06 -11.13 -1.24
N LEU A 179 3.72 -10.07 -0.75
CA LEU A 179 4.58 -10.13 0.44
C LEU A 179 4.00 -9.24 1.54
N VAL A 180 3.65 -9.85 2.66
CA VAL A 180 2.95 -9.21 3.78
C VAL A 180 3.94 -8.90 4.89
N THR A 181 4.07 -7.62 5.23
CA THR A 181 4.92 -7.12 6.33
C THR A 181 4.11 -6.76 7.57
N ASN A 182 2.78 -6.62 7.43
CA ASN A 182 1.85 -6.42 8.55
C ASN A 182 0.58 -7.25 8.32
N LYS A 183 0.54 -8.43 8.91
CA LYS A 183 -0.56 -9.39 8.76
C LYS A 183 -1.92 -8.82 9.19
N GLY A 184 -1.97 -8.15 10.35
CA GLY A 184 -3.23 -7.61 10.87
C GLY A 184 -3.85 -6.56 9.95
N ASN A 185 -3.03 -5.68 9.38
CA ASN A 185 -3.48 -4.67 8.43
C ASN A 185 -3.88 -5.27 7.08
N PHE A 186 -3.10 -6.23 6.58
CA PHE A 186 -3.42 -7.00 5.38
C PHE A 186 -4.79 -7.70 5.49
N GLU A 187 -4.99 -8.48 6.56
CA GLU A 187 -6.24 -9.18 6.82
C GLU A 187 -7.43 -8.21 7.00
N SER A 188 -7.18 -7.05 7.62
CA SER A 188 -8.21 -6.03 7.82
C SER A 188 -8.65 -5.33 6.53
N ILE A 189 -7.70 -5.02 5.63
CA ILE A 189 -8.00 -4.38 4.34
C ILE A 189 -8.78 -5.36 3.46
N LEU A 190 -8.29 -6.59 3.32
CA LEU A 190 -8.85 -7.56 2.39
C LEU A 190 -9.98 -8.43 2.99
N GLU A 191 -10.36 -8.17 4.26
CA GLU A 191 -11.38 -8.95 4.99
C GLU A 191 -11.10 -10.48 4.95
N TYR A 192 -9.81 -10.85 4.90
CA TYR A 192 -9.33 -12.19 4.63
C TYR A 192 -9.91 -13.26 5.54
N LYS A 193 -10.08 -12.95 6.84
CA LYS A 193 -10.68 -13.90 7.80
C LYS A 193 -12.12 -14.26 7.46
N LYS A 194 -12.88 -13.33 6.89
CA LYS A 194 -14.27 -13.60 6.48
C LYS A 194 -14.32 -14.51 5.26
N THR A 195 -13.41 -14.28 4.30
CA THR A 195 -13.33 -15.09 3.08
C THR A 195 -12.94 -16.53 3.40
N TYR A 196 -11.99 -16.73 4.33
CA TYR A 196 -11.53 -18.06 4.73
C TYR A 196 -12.56 -18.84 5.57
N ALA A 197 -13.37 -18.14 6.37
CA ALA A 197 -14.42 -18.76 7.18
C ALA A 197 -15.62 -19.28 6.34
N ILE A 198 -15.76 -18.83 5.10
CA ILE A 198 -16.82 -19.27 4.17
C ILE A 198 -16.37 -20.49 3.35
N SER A 199 -15.07 -20.79 3.31
CA SER A 199 -14.47 -21.87 2.51
C SER A 199 -14.35 -23.20 3.28
N PHE A 200 -14.83 -23.28 4.51
CA PHE A 200 -14.97 -24.45 5.36
C PHE A 200 -16.45 -24.53 5.80
#